data_1091a3ea97c62d71290cd76ddef6366c
#
_entry.id   1091a3ea97c62d71290cd76ddef6366c
#
_cell.length_a   1.000
_cell.length_b   1.000
_cell.length_c   1.000
_cell.angle_alpha   90.00
_cell.angle_beta   90.00
_cell.angle_gamma   90.00
#
_symmetry.space_group_name_H-M   'P 1'
#
loop_
_entity.id
_entity.type
_entity.pdbx_description
1 polymer ?
#
loop_
_entity_poly.entity_id
_entity_poly.type
_entity_poly.pdbx_seq_one_letter_code
_entity_poly.pdbx_strand_id
1 'polypeptide(L)'
;LERTTRENVEAEMAEIRASLAGAGDTGERLFRKKYFIPILLAFLISTFNQLTGINAILYYAPRLFEMSGVFREGAMMQSIVIGITNLTFTMLGMFLIDKVGRKKLIGVGAVGMFVSLVLVARGFWLERFEGYYMLVCLMGYIAFFAVSLGATIWVVISEVFPNSVRAKGQVLGSMTHWVWSALLSWFFPVFLSVGGTYIFGFFALIALGSLIFAIKLPETKDKSLEQ
;
A
#
# COMPACT_ATOMS: atom_id res chain seq x y z
N LEU A 1 22.46 38.28 14.84
CA LEU A 1 21.56 37.13 14.85
C LEU A 1 20.26 37.39 14.07
N GLU A 2 19.53 38.48 14.31
CA GLU A 2 18.28 38.80 13.59
C GLU A 2 18.46 39.08 12.09
N ARG A 3 19.58 39.72 11.67
CA ARG A 3 19.85 39.95 10.24
C ARG A 3 20.11 38.65 9.48
N THR A 4 20.91 37.76 10.05
CA THR A 4 21.25 36.46 9.44
C THR A 4 19.99 35.57 9.32
N THR A 5 19.04 35.65 10.26
CA THR A 5 17.78 34.92 10.22
C THR A 5 16.84 35.48 9.13
N ARG A 6 16.80 36.78 8.90
CA ARG A 6 16.00 37.41 7.83
C ARG A 6 16.54 37.11 6.44
N GLU A 7 17.86 37.20 6.24
CA GLU A 7 18.50 36.85 4.96
C GLU A 7 18.29 35.39 4.60
N ASN A 8 18.35 34.45 5.59
CA ASN A 8 18.04 33.05 5.37
C ASN A 8 16.57 32.85 5.01
N VAL A 9 15.65 33.55 5.68
CA VAL A 9 14.20 33.45 5.38
C VAL A 9 13.90 34.04 3.98
N GLU A 10 14.53 35.14 3.59
CA GLU A 10 14.34 35.71 2.25
C GLU A 10 14.91 34.80 1.14
N ALA A 11 16.07 34.17 1.39
CA ALA A 11 16.65 33.19 0.47
C ALA A 11 15.76 31.97 0.32
N GLU A 12 15.27 31.44 1.43
CA GLU A 12 14.34 30.31 1.45
C GLU A 12 13.00 30.64 0.78
N MET A 13 12.48 31.86 1.01
CA MET A 13 11.26 32.34 0.33
C MET A 13 11.49 32.56 -1.18
N ALA A 14 12.68 32.97 -1.59
CA ALA A 14 13.03 33.10 -3.00
C ALA A 14 13.13 31.74 -3.68
N GLU A 15 13.70 30.73 -2.99
CA GLU A 15 13.78 29.35 -3.46
C GLU A 15 12.38 28.73 -3.56
N ILE A 16 11.53 28.93 -2.55
CA ILE A 16 10.13 28.49 -2.57
C ILE A 16 9.37 29.17 -3.72
N ARG A 17 9.55 30.48 -3.94
CA ARG A 17 8.91 31.17 -5.06
C ARG A 17 9.43 30.71 -6.42
N ALA A 18 10.72 30.43 -6.54
CA ALA A 18 11.29 29.87 -7.76
C ALA A 18 10.76 28.46 -8.05
N SER A 19 10.64 27.62 -7.01
CA SER A 19 10.06 26.28 -7.13
C SER A 19 8.57 26.33 -7.47
N LEU A 20 7.81 27.29 -6.90
CA LEU A 20 6.40 27.51 -7.21
C LEU A 20 6.18 28.10 -8.62
N ALA A 21 7.08 28.98 -9.07
CA ALA A 21 7.04 29.51 -10.44
C ALA A 21 7.34 28.40 -11.48
N GLY A 22 8.18 27.41 -11.13
CA GLY A 22 8.39 26.20 -11.91
C GLY A 22 7.31 25.15 -11.78
N ALA A 23 6.49 25.21 -10.70
CA ALA A 23 5.41 24.28 -10.41
C ALA A 23 4.05 24.67 -11.04
N GLY A 24 3.95 25.85 -11.68
CA GLY A 24 2.81 26.18 -12.54
C GLY A 24 2.63 25.11 -13.59
N ASP A 25 1.39 24.85 -14.03
CA ASP A 25 1.11 23.85 -15.08
C ASP A 25 2.00 24.14 -16.30
N THR A 26 3.15 23.49 -16.35
CA THR A 26 4.13 23.65 -17.43
C THR A 26 3.60 23.15 -18.76
N GLY A 27 2.32 22.74 -18.85
CA GLY A 27 1.76 22.09 -20.02
C GLY A 27 2.44 20.76 -20.36
N GLU A 28 3.38 20.32 -19.54
CA GLU A 28 4.15 19.11 -19.80
C GLU A 28 3.25 17.86 -19.76
N ARG A 29 3.34 17.03 -20.80
CA ARG A 29 2.54 15.81 -20.91
C ARG A 29 3.20 14.69 -20.12
N LEU A 30 2.42 14.01 -19.24
CA LEU A 30 2.87 12.85 -18.47
C LEU A 30 3.31 11.69 -19.38
N PHE A 31 2.54 11.39 -20.44
CA PHE A 31 2.80 10.25 -21.34
C PHE A 31 3.89 10.57 -22.37
N ARG A 32 5.13 10.72 -21.88
CA ARG A 32 6.36 10.81 -22.68
C ARG A 32 7.31 9.68 -22.32
N LYS A 33 8.16 9.24 -23.26
CA LYS A 33 9.13 8.15 -23.05
C LYS A 33 10.02 8.36 -21.82
N LYS A 34 10.38 9.61 -21.50
CA LYS A 34 11.21 9.95 -20.32
C LYS A 34 10.54 9.62 -18.98
N TYR A 35 9.20 9.57 -18.93
CA TYR A 35 8.44 9.25 -17.71
C TYR A 35 7.95 7.81 -17.65
N PHE A 36 8.38 6.96 -18.57
CA PHE A 36 7.93 5.56 -18.63
C PHE A 36 8.23 4.79 -17.32
N ILE A 37 9.43 4.96 -16.75
CA ILE A 37 9.81 4.30 -15.50
C ILE A 37 8.99 4.80 -14.32
N PRO A 38 8.86 6.11 -14.03
CA PRO A 38 7.95 6.64 -13.03
C PRO A 38 6.49 6.16 -13.18
N ILE A 39 5.96 6.18 -14.39
CA ILE A 39 4.60 5.69 -14.69
C ILE A 39 4.48 4.21 -14.33
N LEU A 40 5.43 3.38 -14.76
CA LEU A 40 5.44 1.95 -14.47
C LEU A 40 5.54 1.68 -12.97
N LEU A 41 6.39 2.40 -12.25
CA LEU A 41 6.54 2.26 -10.80
C LEU A 41 5.25 2.63 -10.06
N ALA A 42 4.62 3.77 -10.41
CA ALA A 42 3.37 4.19 -9.82
C ALA A 42 2.22 3.21 -10.12
N PHE A 43 2.15 2.70 -11.35
CA PHE A 43 1.19 1.68 -11.74
C PHE A 43 1.39 0.38 -10.97
N LEU A 44 2.63 -0.12 -10.88
CA LEU A 44 2.94 -1.38 -10.21
C LEU A 44 2.70 -1.30 -8.70
N ILE A 45 3.13 -0.23 -8.01
CA ILE A 45 2.91 -0.12 -6.57
C ILE A 45 1.43 -0.05 -6.23
N SER A 46 0.63 0.70 -7.02
CA SER A 46 -0.82 0.78 -6.85
C SER A 46 -1.50 -0.57 -7.12
N THR A 47 -1.02 -1.30 -8.13
CA THR A 47 -1.50 -2.63 -8.49
C THR A 47 -1.20 -3.63 -7.38
N PHE A 48 0.04 -3.72 -6.91
CA PHE A 48 0.40 -4.61 -5.81
C PHE A 48 -0.33 -4.26 -4.52
N ASN A 49 -0.48 -2.97 -4.22
CA ASN A 49 -1.22 -2.52 -3.03
C ASN A 49 -2.64 -3.11 -3.00
N GLN A 50 -3.35 -3.09 -4.12
CA GLN A 50 -4.74 -3.57 -4.17
C GLN A 50 -4.85 -5.07 -4.42
N LEU A 51 -4.06 -5.63 -5.34
CA LEU A 51 -4.16 -7.05 -5.69
C LEU A 51 -3.69 -8.00 -4.58
N THR A 52 -3.05 -7.52 -3.50
CA THR A 52 -2.87 -8.30 -2.26
C THR A 52 -4.16 -8.52 -1.50
N GLY A 53 -5.27 -7.87 -1.89
CA GLY A 53 -6.60 -8.13 -1.38
C GLY A 53 -7.03 -7.28 -0.17
N ILE A 54 -6.30 -6.21 0.17
CA ILE A 54 -6.52 -5.45 1.41
C ILE A 54 -7.96 -4.95 1.56
N ASN A 55 -8.51 -4.27 0.57
CA ASN A 55 -9.86 -3.72 0.66
C ASN A 55 -10.93 -4.82 0.63
N ALA A 56 -10.73 -5.88 -0.17
CA ALA A 56 -11.60 -7.04 -0.17
C ALA A 56 -11.64 -7.71 1.22
N ILE A 57 -10.48 -7.92 1.84
CA ILE A 57 -10.40 -8.52 3.17
C ILE A 57 -11.05 -7.62 4.23
N LEU A 58 -10.79 -6.31 4.21
CA LEU A 58 -11.37 -5.38 5.18
C LEU A 58 -12.89 -5.27 5.05
N TYR A 59 -13.41 -5.17 3.83
CA TYR A 59 -14.86 -5.03 3.60
C TYR A 59 -15.64 -6.30 3.88
N TYR A 60 -15.03 -7.46 3.63
CA TYR A 60 -15.66 -8.76 3.82
C TYR A 60 -15.17 -9.50 5.07
N ALA A 61 -14.44 -8.83 5.98
CA ALA A 61 -13.94 -9.44 7.21
C ALA A 61 -15.01 -10.17 8.03
N PRO A 62 -16.21 -9.61 8.29
CA PRO A 62 -17.26 -10.35 9.01
C PRO A 62 -17.64 -11.65 8.31
N ARG A 63 -17.75 -11.62 6.98
CA ARG A 63 -18.11 -12.81 6.19
C ARG A 63 -17.03 -13.88 6.25
N LEU A 64 -15.76 -13.49 6.21
CA LEU A 64 -14.64 -14.42 6.34
C LEU A 64 -14.64 -15.12 7.70
N PHE A 65 -14.95 -14.38 8.77
CA PHE A 65 -15.07 -14.96 10.12
C PHE A 65 -16.29 -15.87 10.25
N GLU A 66 -17.43 -15.51 9.68
CA GLU A 66 -18.61 -16.39 9.64
C GLU A 66 -18.29 -17.71 8.92
N MET A 67 -17.56 -17.66 7.80
CA MET A 67 -17.13 -18.86 7.06
C MET A 67 -16.14 -19.72 7.86
N SER A 68 -15.41 -19.15 8.81
CA SER A 68 -14.56 -19.90 9.73
C SER A 68 -15.30 -20.48 10.95
N GLY A 69 -16.64 -20.41 10.97
CA GLY A 69 -17.47 -20.97 12.01
C GLY A 69 -17.73 -20.04 13.21
N VAL A 70 -17.35 -18.76 13.12
CA VAL A 70 -17.63 -17.78 14.16
C VAL A 70 -19.05 -17.26 13.99
N PHE A 71 -19.84 -17.21 15.08
CA PHE A 71 -21.16 -16.61 15.07
C PHE A 71 -21.09 -15.12 14.69
N ARG A 72 -22.16 -14.60 14.07
CA ARG A 72 -22.21 -13.25 13.50
C ARG A 72 -21.76 -12.14 14.47
N GLU A 73 -22.17 -12.20 15.74
CA GLU A 73 -21.75 -11.21 16.75
C GLU A 73 -20.23 -11.25 17.00
N GLY A 74 -19.66 -12.45 17.13
CA GLY A 74 -18.22 -12.66 17.25
C GLY A 74 -17.46 -12.23 16.00
N ALA A 75 -18.01 -12.46 14.80
CA ALA A 75 -17.42 -12.05 13.54
C ALA A 75 -17.34 -10.51 13.42
N MET A 76 -18.36 -9.79 13.89
CA MET A 76 -18.33 -8.33 13.97
C MET A 76 -17.26 -7.82 14.95
N MET A 77 -17.16 -8.42 16.14
CA MET A 77 -16.13 -8.07 17.13
C MET A 77 -14.72 -8.32 16.59
N GLN A 78 -14.49 -9.45 15.93
CA GLN A 78 -13.20 -9.76 15.30
C GLN A 78 -12.86 -8.76 14.17
N SER A 79 -13.85 -8.27 13.44
CA SER A 79 -13.67 -7.25 12.42
C SER A 79 -13.25 -5.89 13.01
N ILE A 80 -13.75 -5.55 14.20
CA ILE A 80 -13.28 -4.36 14.94
C ILE A 80 -11.80 -4.50 15.32
N VAL A 81 -11.39 -5.68 15.80
CA VAL A 81 -9.98 -5.97 16.11
C VAL A 81 -9.09 -5.81 14.88
N ILE A 82 -9.55 -6.27 13.71
CA ILE A 82 -8.87 -6.04 12.43
C ILE A 82 -8.72 -4.54 12.13
N GLY A 83 -9.78 -3.75 12.32
CA GLY A 83 -9.75 -2.29 12.13
C GLY A 83 -8.75 -1.59 13.06
N ILE A 84 -8.74 -1.96 14.34
CA ILE A 84 -7.78 -1.44 15.34
C ILE A 84 -6.35 -1.83 14.95
N THR A 85 -6.13 -3.07 14.53
CA THR A 85 -4.83 -3.55 14.04
C THR A 85 -4.37 -2.69 12.86
N ASN A 86 -5.24 -2.47 11.87
CA ASN A 86 -4.92 -1.64 10.71
C ASN A 86 -4.50 -0.22 11.12
N LEU A 87 -5.28 0.44 11.97
CA LEU A 87 -4.98 1.79 12.46
C LEU A 87 -3.63 1.83 13.18
N THR A 88 -3.42 0.94 14.14
CA THR A 88 -2.20 0.90 14.96
C THR A 88 -0.95 0.70 14.10
N PHE A 89 -0.98 -0.26 13.19
CA PHE A 89 0.17 -0.57 12.34
C PHE A 89 0.36 0.44 11.20
N THR A 90 -0.68 1.15 10.75
CA THR A 90 -0.54 2.29 9.85
C THR A 90 0.18 3.44 10.53
N MET A 91 -0.20 3.80 11.77
CA MET A 91 0.51 4.82 12.56
C MET A 91 1.97 4.44 12.78
N LEU A 92 2.24 3.18 13.11
CA LEU A 92 3.61 2.68 13.24
C LEU A 92 4.38 2.80 11.91
N GLY A 93 3.75 2.45 10.78
CA GLY A 93 4.33 2.57 9.44
C GLY A 93 4.73 4.00 9.10
N MET A 94 3.90 4.98 9.44
CA MET A 94 4.20 6.40 9.25
C MET A 94 5.44 6.85 10.03
N PHE A 95 5.66 6.34 11.22
CA PHE A 95 6.89 6.62 11.99
C PHE A 95 8.12 5.90 11.45
N LEU A 96 7.94 4.73 10.87
CA LEU A 96 9.04 3.89 10.39
C LEU A 96 9.50 4.26 8.97
N ILE A 97 8.64 4.85 8.14
CA ILE A 97 8.91 5.10 6.72
C ILE A 97 10.17 5.95 6.51
N ASP A 98 10.37 6.97 7.33
CA ASP A 98 11.53 7.87 7.24
C ASP A 98 12.77 7.31 7.95
N LYS A 99 12.60 6.35 8.87
CA LYS A 99 13.72 5.71 9.58
C LYS A 99 14.29 4.53 8.80
N VAL A 100 13.43 3.65 8.35
CA VAL A 100 13.79 2.36 7.74
C VAL A 100 13.99 2.46 6.22
N GLY A 101 13.24 3.36 5.56
CA GLY A 101 13.19 3.52 4.11
C GLY A 101 12.10 2.69 3.44
N ARG A 102 11.65 3.18 2.28
CA ARG A 102 10.46 2.65 1.57
C ARG A 102 10.70 1.22 1.09
N LYS A 103 11.84 0.98 0.47
CA LYS A 103 12.24 -0.33 -0.09
C LYS A 103 12.24 -1.44 0.97
N LYS A 104 12.87 -1.20 2.12
CA LYS A 104 12.99 -2.19 3.19
C LYS A 104 11.62 -2.48 3.82
N LEU A 105 10.80 -1.45 4.06
CA LEU A 105 9.45 -1.63 4.60
C LEU A 105 8.58 -2.48 3.68
N ILE A 106 8.56 -2.19 2.38
CA ILE A 106 7.81 -2.98 1.40
C ILE A 106 8.32 -4.43 1.38
N GLY A 107 9.64 -4.65 1.41
CA GLY A 107 10.22 -5.99 1.41
C GLY A 107 9.83 -6.82 2.63
N VAL A 108 9.98 -6.27 3.84
CA VAL A 108 9.59 -6.95 5.09
C VAL A 108 8.09 -7.22 5.12
N GLY A 109 7.29 -6.22 4.74
CA GLY A 109 5.85 -6.36 4.65
C GLY A 109 5.41 -7.44 3.66
N ALA A 110 6.05 -7.50 2.49
CA ALA A 110 5.74 -8.51 1.48
C ALA A 110 5.96 -9.95 1.98
N VAL A 111 7.05 -10.20 2.71
CA VAL A 111 7.31 -11.51 3.32
C VAL A 111 6.24 -11.84 4.37
N GLY A 112 5.94 -10.89 5.28
CA GLY A 112 4.93 -11.11 6.31
C GLY A 112 3.52 -11.31 5.73
N MET A 113 3.14 -10.52 4.72
CA MET A 113 1.87 -10.71 3.99
C MET A 113 1.81 -12.08 3.31
N PHE A 114 2.87 -12.48 2.61
CA PHE A 114 2.94 -13.78 1.95
C PHE A 114 2.70 -14.93 2.94
N VAL A 115 3.44 -14.95 4.04
CA VAL A 115 3.31 -16.00 5.06
C VAL A 115 1.88 -16.02 5.63
N SER A 116 1.35 -14.87 6.02
CA SER A 116 0.00 -14.77 6.58
C SER A 116 -1.08 -15.25 5.60
N LEU A 117 -0.99 -14.83 4.33
CA LEU A 117 -1.96 -15.23 3.29
C LEU A 117 -1.87 -16.73 2.93
N VAL A 118 -0.66 -17.31 2.93
CA VAL A 118 -0.47 -18.76 2.78
C VAL A 118 -1.13 -19.51 3.93
N LEU A 119 -0.99 -19.02 5.16
CA LEU A 119 -1.67 -19.62 6.33
C LEU A 119 -3.20 -19.54 6.20
N VAL A 120 -3.74 -18.38 5.77
CA VAL A 120 -5.18 -18.26 5.49
C VAL A 120 -5.63 -19.26 4.41
N ALA A 121 -4.92 -19.34 3.28
CA ALA A 121 -5.21 -20.29 2.21
C ALA A 121 -5.17 -21.75 2.69
N ARG A 122 -4.18 -22.07 3.55
CA ARG A 122 -4.07 -23.40 4.17
C ARG A 122 -5.27 -23.70 5.08
N GLY A 123 -5.76 -22.71 5.84
CA GLY A 123 -6.96 -22.87 6.67
C GLY A 123 -8.18 -23.28 5.83
N PHE A 124 -8.38 -22.60 4.69
CA PHE A 124 -9.45 -22.96 3.73
C PHE A 124 -9.23 -24.33 3.08
N TRP A 125 -7.99 -24.68 2.74
CA TRP A 125 -7.66 -25.99 2.16
C TRP A 125 -7.96 -27.15 3.09
N LEU A 126 -7.66 -27.00 4.38
CA LEU A 126 -7.86 -28.04 5.38
C LEU A 126 -9.25 -28.01 6.02
N GLU A 127 -10.07 -27.00 5.68
CA GLU A 127 -11.36 -26.72 6.32
C GLU A 127 -11.28 -26.70 7.87
N ARG A 128 -10.12 -26.24 8.38
CA ARG A 128 -9.83 -26.18 9.81
C ARG A 128 -9.58 -24.75 10.24
N PHE A 129 -10.51 -24.22 11.02
CA PHE A 129 -10.45 -22.87 11.59
C PHE A 129 -10.63 -22.92 13.11
N GLU A 130 -9.76 -23.67 13.79
CA GLU A 130 -9.87 -23.86 15.23
C GLU A 130 -9.59 -22.55 15.99
N GLY A 131 -10.50 -22.17 16.89
CA GLY A 131 -10.35 -21.02 17.78
C GLY A 131 -10.17 -19.69 17.02
N TYR A 132 -9.07 -18.98 17.29
CA TYR A 132 -8.76 -17.69 16.69
C TYR A 132 -7.81 -17.76 15.49
N TYR A 133 -7.67 -18.93 14.85
CA TYR A 133 -6.72 -19.14 13.75
C TYR A 133 -6.88 -18.11 12.64
N MET A 134 -8.10 -17.95 12.10
CA MET A 134 -8.39 -16.98 11.04
C MET A 134 -8.08 -15.56 11.48
N LEU A 135 -8.49 -15.18 12.69
CA LEU A 135 -8.23 -13.84 13.24
C LEU A 135 -6.73 -13.53 13.28
N VAL A 136 -5.93 -14.43 13.85
CA VAL A 136 -4.47 -14.24 14.00
C VAL A 136 -3.80 -14.11 12.63
N CYS A 137 -4.18 -14.97 11.66
CA CYS A 137 -3.62 -14.91 10.31
C CYS A 137 -3.98 -13.60 9.60
N LEU A 138 -5.24 -13.14 9.69
CA LEU A 138 -5.67 -11.87 9.09
C LEU A 138 -5.08 -10.66 9.80
N MET A 139 -4.96 -10.68 11.14
CA MET A 139 -4.25 -9.64 11.88
C MET A 139 -2.79 -9.52 11.44
N GLY A 140 -2.09 -10.66 11.29
CA GLY A 140 -0.73 -10.70 10.77
C GLY A 140 -0.63 -10.07 9.39
N TYR A 141 -1.50 -10.49 8.45
CA TYR A 141 -1.55 -9.92 7.11
C TYR A 141 -1.77 -8.39 7.14
N ILE A 142 -2.77 -7.92 7.89
CA ILE A 142 -3.12 -6.49 7.99
C ILE A 142 -1.99 -5.69 8.63
N ALA A 143 -1.37 -6.21 9.68
CA ALA A 143 -0.24 -5.55 10.34
C ALA A 143 0.93 -5.34 9.37
N PHE A 144 1.34 -6.40 8.66
CA PHE A 144 2.42 -6.31 7.68
C PHE A 144 2.05 -5.43 6.48
N PHE A 145 0.81 -5.47 6.01
CA PHE A 145 0.33 -4.58 4.97
C PHE A 145 0.35 -3.12 5.41
N ALA A 146 -0.24 -2.81 6.55
CA ALA A 146 -0.41 -1.45 7.04
C ALA A 146 0.92 -0.75 7.29
N VAL A 147 1.91 -1.47 7.88
CA VAL A 147 3.24 -0.92 8.14
C VAL A 147 4.07 -0.74 6.87
N SER A 148 3.72 -1.44 5.79
CA SER A 148 4.48 -1.46 4.54
C SER A 148 3.75 -0.78 3.38
N LEU A 149 3.09 -1.55 2.51
CA LEU A 149 2.40 -1.03 1.32
C LEU A 149 1.35 0.03 1.68
N GLY A 150 0.64 -0.12 2.80
CA GLY A 150 -0.37 0.82 3.26
C GLY A 150 0.21 2.21 3.57
N ALA A 151 1.35 2.26 4.26
CA ALA A 151 2.02 3.51 4.61
C ALA A 151 2.83 4.09 3.43
N THR A 152 3.42 3.25 2.58
CA THR A 152 4.43 3.69 1.61
C THR A 152 3.86 4.09 0.26
N ILE A 153 2.68 3.61 -0.14
CA ILE A 153 2.14 3.81 -1.50
C ILE A 153 2.10 5.28 -1.92
N TRP A 154 1.50 6.14 -1.11
CA TRP A 154 1.30 7.55 -1.47
C TRP A 154 2.61 8.33 -1.49
N VAL A 155 3.52 7.99 -0.60
CA VAL A 155 4.86 8.58 -0.52
C VAL A 155 5.66 8.21 -1.77
N VAL A 156 5.74 6.93 -2.13
CA VAL A 156 6.46 6.48 -3.32
C VAL A 156 5.87 7.09 -4.60
N ILE A 157 4.53 7.12 -4.75
CA ILE A 157 3.90 7.74 -5.91
C ILE A 157 4.28 9.24 -6.01
N SER A 158 4.38 9.95 -4.88
CA SER A 158 4.78 11.36 -4.90
C SER A 158 6.27 11.56 -5.19
N GLU A 159 7.12 10.62 -4.77
CA GLU A 159 8.57 10.71 -4.87
C GLU A 159 9.14 10.26 -6.23
N VAL A 160 8.42 9.43 -6.99
CA VAL A 160 8.92 8.92 -8.29
C VAL A 160 8.75 9.90 -9.44
N PHE A 161 7.92 10.94 -9.29
CA PHE A 161 7.67 11.91 -10.35
C PHE A 161 8.38 13.25 -10.07
N PRO A 162 9.03 13.85 -11.07
CA PRO A 162 9.55 15.21 -10.96
C PRO A 162 8.41 16.23 -10.81
N ASN A 163 8.73 17.40 -10.23
CA ASN A 163 7.75 18.45 -9.91
C ASN A 163 6.84 18.83 -11.09
N SER A 164 7.39 18.87 -12.31
CA SER A 164 6.67 19.28 -13.53
C SER A 164 5.46 18.40 -13.91
N VAL A 165 5.44 17.13 -13.48
CA VAL A 165 4.37 16.17 -13.80
C VAL A 165 3.85 15.42 -12.57
N ARG A 166 4.30 15.77 -11.36
CA ARG A 166 3.97 15.06 -10.11
C ARG A 166 2.47 14.96 -9.88
N ALA A 167 1.73 16.05 -10.03
CA ALA A 167 0.27 16.05 -9.84
C ALA A 167 -0.42 15.07 -10.80
N LYS A 168 0.01 15.06 -12.08
CA LYS A 168 -0.53 14.13 -13.09
C LYS A 168 -0.17 12.67 -12.78
N GLY A 169 1.05 12.44 -12.26
CA GLY A 169 1.51 11.12 -11.82
C GLY A 169 0.76 10.60 -10.60
N GLN A 170 0.47 11.46 -9.62
CA GLN A 170 -0.35 11.12 -8.46
C GLN A 170 -1.78 10.76 -8.86
N VAL A 171 -2.37 11.48 -9.82
CA VAL A 171 -3.69 11.14 -10.37
C VAL A 171 -3.66 9.75 -11.00
N LEU A 172 -2.64 9.42 -11.82
CA LEU A 172 -2.49 8.10 -12.43
C LEU A 172 -2.41 6.99 -11.37
N GLY A 173 -1.54 7.15 -10.37
CA GLY A 173 -1.39 6.19 -9.27
C GLY A 173 -2.68 6.01 -8.47
N SER A 174 -3.36 7.12 -8.13
CA SER A 174 -4.63 7.11 -7.41
C SER A 174 -5.74 6.44 -8.23
N MET A 175 -5.87 6.76 -9.51
CA MET A 175 -6.85 6.11 -10.38
C MET A 175 -6.60 4.61 -10.47
N THR A 176 -5.36 4.19 -10.68
CA THR A 176 -4.98 2.77 -10.70
C THR A 176 -5.38 2.07 -9.40
N HIS A 177 -5.07 2.68 -8.26
CA HIS A 177 -5.42 2.18 -6.94
C HIS A 177 -6.93 1.99 -6.79
N TRP A 178 -7.73 3.01 -7.07
CA TRP A 178 -9.19 2.95 -6.87
C TRP A 178 -9.90 2.06 -7.88
N VAL A 179 -9.42 1.98 -9.12
CA VAL A 179 -9.96 1.04 -10.12
C VAL A 179 -9.76 -0.40 -9.66
N TRP A 180 -8.55 -0.77 -9.22
CA TRP A 180 -8.30 -2.11 -8.68
C TRP A 180 -9.10 -2.38 -7.40
N SER A 181 -9.22 -1.40 -6.51
CA SER A 181 -10.05 -1.51 -5.31
C SER A 181 -11.50 -1.82 -5.64
N ALA A 182 -12.09 -1.09 -6.59
CA ALA A 182 -13.47 -1.29 -7.02
C ALA A 182 -13.65 -2.67 -7.67
N LEU A 183 -12.78 -3.07 -8.60
CA LEU A 183 -12.85 -4.37 -9.27
C LEU A 183 -12.74 -5.52 -8.27
N LEU A 184 -11.73 -5.49 -7.40
CA LEU A 184 -11.56 -6.54 -6.41
C LEU A 184 -12.73 -6.63 -5.43
N SER A 185 -13.20 -5.48 -4.92
CA SER A 185 -14.33 -5.47 -3.99
C SER A 185 -15.61 -6.01 -4.63
N TRP A 186 -15.83 -5.70 -5.90
CA TRP A 186 -16.99 -6.19 -6.65
C TRP A 186 -16.93 -7.69 -6.91
N PHE A 187 -15.78 -8.18 -7.39
CA PHE A 187 -15.64 -9.58 -7.79
C PHE A 187 -15.24 -10.52 -6.65
N PHE A 188 -14.82 -9.99 -5.50
CA PHE A 188 -14.35 -10.82 -4.39
C PHE A 188 -15.37 -11.88 -3.92
N PRO A 189 -16.69 -11.58 -3.76
CA PRO A 189 -17.65 -12.61 -3.37
C PRO A 189 -17.73 -13.75 -4.39
N VAL A 190 -17.59 -13.45 -5.69
CA VAL A 190 -17.58 -14.46 -6.75
C VAL A 190 -16.32 -15.31 -6.66
N PHE A 191 -15.15 -14.70 -6.47
CA PHE A 191 -13.91 -15.45 -6.29
C PHE A 191 -13.91 -16.29 -5.02
N LEU A 192 -14.48 -15.76 -3.95
CA LEU A 192 -14.60 -16.48 -2.68
C LEU A 192 -15.53 -17.71 -2.78
N SER A 193 -16.58 -17.64 -3.62
CA SER A 193 -17.48 -18.78 -3.87
C SER A 193 -16.82 -19.91 -4.66
N VAL A 194 -15.79 -19.60 -5.46
CA VAL A 194 -14.96 -20.61 -6.15
C VAL A 194 -14.09 -21.39 -5.15
N GLY A 195 -13.63 -20.70 -4.10
CA GLY A 195 -12.89 -21.32 -2.99
C GLY A 195 -11.88 -20.35 -2.35
N GLY A 196 -11.97 -20.24 -1.05
CA GLY A 196 -11.07 -19.38 -0.27
C GLY A 196 -9.58 -19.70 -0.49
N THR A 197 -9.25 -20.98 -0.64
CA THR A 197 -7.87 -21.41 -0.93
C THR A 197 -7.29 -20.75 -2.17
N TYR A 198 -8.05 -20.69 -3.26
CA TYR A 198 -7.56 -20.14 -4.52
C TYR A 198 -7.37 -18.63 -4.46
N ILE A 199 -8.33 -17.90 -3.89
CA ILE A 199 -8.23 -16.45 -3.82
C ILE A 199 -7.13 -15.99 -2.87
N PHE A 200 -6.99 -16.59 -1.70
CA PHE A 200 -5.91 -16.27 -0.76
C PHE A 200 -4.55 -16.74 -1.27
N GLY A 201 -4.48 -17.87 -1.99
CA GLY A 201 -3.30 -18.31 -2.72
C GLY A 201 -2.88 -17.31 -3.80
N PHE A 202 -3.83 -16.77 -4.56
CA PHE A 202 -3.57 -15.70 -5.53
C PHE A 202 -3.03 -14.43 -4.84
N PHE A 203 -3.65 -13.99 -3.74
CA PHE A 203 -3.15 -12.83 -2.98
C PHE A 203 -1.73 -13.07 -2.43
N ALA A 204 -1.43 -14.28 -1.98
CA ALA A 204 -0.08 -14.66 -1.56
C ALA A 204 0.94 -14.55 -2.70
N LEU A 205 0.60 -15.02 -3.90
CA LEU A 205 1.46 -14.87 -5.08
C LEU A 205 1.70 -13.41 -5.45
N ILE A 206 0.69 -12.56 -5.33
CA ILE A 206 0.83 -11.11 -5.53
C ILE A 206 1.75 -10.49 -4.47
N ALA A 207 1.61 -10.91 -3.20
CA ALA A 207 2.51 -10.46 -2.13
C ALA A 207 3.97 -10.86 -2.42
N LEU A 208 4.21 -12.07 -2.94
CA LEU A 208 5.53 -12.49 -3.41
C LEU A 208 6.02 -11.64 -4.59
N GLY A 209 5.13 -11.30 -5.53
CA GLY A 209 5.41 -10.36 -6.61
C GLY A 209 5.82 -8.98 -6.11
N SER A 210 5.18 -8.47 -5.05
CA SER A 210 5.55 -7.20 -4.42
C SER A 210 6.93 -7.25 -3.74
N LEU A 211 7.40 -8.41 -3.27
CA LEU A 211 8.77 -8.60 -2.80
C LEU A 211 9.79 -8.43 -3.93
N ILE A 212 9.52 -9.05 -5.09
CA ILE A 212 10.38 -8.90 -6.29
C ILE A 212 10.40 -7.42 -6.73
N PHE A 213 9.24 -6.77 -6.71
CA PHE A 213 9.14 -5.33 -6.97
C PHE A 213 9.97 -4.51 -5.99
N ALA A 214 9.87 -4.78 -4.67
CA ALA A 214 10.65 -4.09 -3.64
C ALA A 214 12.17 -4.22 -3.87
N ILE A 215 12.65 -5.38 -4.30
CA ILE A 215 14.07 -5.60 -4.61
C ILE A 215 14.54 -4.70 -5.76
N LYS A 216 13.69 -4.50 -6.77
CA LYS A 216 14.00 -3.69 -7.96
C LYS A 216 13.68 -2.20 -7.78
N LEU A 217 12.88 -1.84 -6.76
CA LEU A 217 12.54 -0.45 -6.47
C LEU A 217 13.82 0.32 -6.08
N PRO A 218 14.12 1.47 -6.69
CA PRO A 218 15.15 2.36 -6.20
C PRO A 218 14.75 2.87 -4.80
N GLU A 219 15.71 3.01 -3.88
CA GLU A 219 15.44 3.67 -2.61
C GLU A 219 15.22 5.15 -2.88
N THR A 220 14.07 5.67 -2.48
CA THR A 220 13.68 7.08 -2.69
C THR A 220 13.94 7.95 -1.47
N LYS A 221 14.29 7.33 -0.34
CA LYS A 221 14.62 8.04 0.89
C LYS A 221 15.81 9.01 0.67
N ASP A 222 15.68 10.24 1.15
CA ASP A 222 16.72 11.29 1.14
C ASP A 222 17.26 11.65 -0.26
N LYS A 223 16.56 11.29 -1.35
CA LYS A 223 16.91 11.75 -2.69
C LYS A 223 16.17 13.05 -3.00
N SER A 224 16.92 14.09 -3.38
CA SER A 224 16.30 15.27 -3.95
C SER A 224 15.67 14.92 -5.29
N LEU A 225 14.47 15.43 -5.54
CA LEU A 225 13.64 15.13 -6.71
C LEU A 225 14.19 15.69 -8.03
N GLU A 226 15.39 16.29 -8.00
CA GLU A 226 16.04 16.99 -9.10
C GLU A 226 17.29 16.25 -9.65
N GLN A 227 17.56 15.03 -9.17
CA GLN A 227 18.65 14.18 -9.69
C GLN A 227 18.19 13.10 -10.63
#